data_e7e91521407c20085eec81eac222053a
#
_entry.id   e7e91521407c20085eec81eac222053a
#
_cell.length_a   1.000
_cell.length_b   1.000
_cell.length_c   1.000
_cell.angle_alpha   90.00
_cell.angle_beta   90.00
_cell.angle_gamma   90.00
#
_symmetry.space_group_name_H-M   'P 1'
#
loop_
_entity.id
_entity.type
_entity.pdbx_description
1 polymer ?
#
loop_
_entity_poly.entity_id
_entity_poly.type
_entity_poly.pdbx_seq_one_letter_code
_entity_poly.pdbx_strand_id
1 'polypeptide(L)'
;MHDLFVRVKGIIKQDEKYLILKHWLDDRIVDPFVWEFVDCEMEKGESPDHAVLRGIHEAVGVQGEIVRPLYTWSQMIGDMQCVGITYLCKLSVEEGSFMLGEEYSGFEWITEDELPIYIKNQNVLNDIKKAIGEE
;
A
#
# COMPACT_ATOMS: atom_id res chain seq x y z
N MET A 1 13.36 16.00 21.43
CA MET A 1 13.53 14.91 20.42
C MET A 1 12.13 14.49 19.96
N HIS A 2 11.92 14.42 18.67
CA HIS A 2 10.64 13.99 18.14
C HIS A 2 10.70 12.50 17.78
N ASP A 3 9.54 11.88 17.78
CA ASP A 3 9.45 10.48 17.41
C ASP A 3 9.51 10.32 15.89
N LEU A 4 10.11 9.24 15.48
CA LEU A 4 10.21 8.87 14.06
C LEU A 4 9.58 7.51 13.87
N PHE A 5 8.75 7.37 12.86
CA PHE A 5 8.26 6.05 12.47
C PHE A 5 8.29 5.92 10.94
N VAL A 6 8.35 4.68 10.49
CA VAL A 6 8.48 4.37 9.07
C VAL A 6 7.29 3.55 8.62
N ARG A 7 6.67 3.99 7.53
CA ARG A 7 5.61 3.23 6.87
C ARG A 7 6.10 2.72 5.54
N VAL A 8 5.62 1.56 5.15
CA VAL A 8 5.93 0.97 3.85
C VAL A 8 4.62 0.70 3.10
N LYS A 9 4.66 0.92 1.80
CA LYS A 9 3.51 0.71 0.94
C LYS A 9 3.90 -0.24 -0.18
N GLY A 10 3.05 -1.20 -0.47
CA GLY A 10 3.25 -2.12 -1.58
C GLY A 10 2.21 -1.90 -2.66
N ILE A 11 2.65 -1.43 -3.80
CA ILE A 11 1.78 -1.31 -4.97
C ILE A 11 1.96 -2.59 -5.78
N ILE A 12 0.93 -3.42 -5.79
CA ILE A 12 0.97 -4.73 -6.46
C ILE A 12 0.38 -4.57 -7.85
N LYS A 13 1.21 -4.86 -8.85
CA LYS A 13 0.80 -4.76 -10.26
C LYS A 13 0.95 -6.11 -10.94
N GLN A 14 -0.11 -6.56 -11.60
CA GLN A 14 -0.10 -7.78 -12.43
C GLN A 14 -1.04 -7.58 -13.61
N ASP A 15 -0.59 -7.96 -14.81
CA ASP A 15 -1.40 -7.89 -16.03
C ASP A 15 -1.99 -6.49 -16.28
N GLU A 16 -1.18 -5.46 -16.07
CA GLU A 16 -1.55 -4.05 -16.26
C GLU A 16 -2.62 -3.57 -15.28
N LYS A 17 -2.85 -4.30 -14.20
CA LYS A 17 -3.81 -3.93 -13.16
C LYS A 17 -3.14 -3.84 -11.81
N TYR A 18 -3.72 -3.02 -10.95
CA TYR A 18 -3.23 -2.76 -9.61
C TYR A 18 -4.20 -3.29 -8.58
N LEU A 19 -3.68 -3.91 -7.54
CA LEU A 19 -4.49 -4.43 -6.44
C LEU A 19 -4.78 -3.33 -5.43
N ILE A 20 -6.05 -3.11 -5.13
CA ILE A 20 -6.46 -2.23 -4.04
C ILE A 20 -7.33 -3.00 -3.07
N LEU A 21 -7.31 -2.57 -1.82
CA LEU A 21 -7.99 -3.23 -0.71
C LEU A 21 -9.00 -2.28 -0.10
N LYS A 22 -10.15 -2.81 0.29
CA LYS A 22 -11.21 -2.03 0.91
C LYS A 22 -11.27 -2.35 2.40
N HIS A 23 -11.19 -1.32 3.23
CA HIS A 23 -11.38 -1.45 4.67
C HIS A 23 -12.86 -1.70 4.99
N TRP A 24 -13.11 -2.38 6.11
CA TRP A 24 -14.46 -2.45 6.65
C TRP A 24 -14.95 -1.04 6.98
N LEU A 25 -16.22 -0.78 6.80
CA LEU A 25 -16.83 0.48 7.20
C LEU A 25 -16.78 0.58 8.72
N ASP A 26 -16.18 1.66 9.21
CA ASP A 26 -15.99 1.93 10.63
C ASP A 26 -16.20 3.43 10.81
N ASP A 27 -16.81 3.82 11.91
CA ASP A 27 -17.08 5.24 12.19
C ASP A 27 -15.80 6.08 12.21
N ARG A 28 -14.65 5.44 12.40
CA ARG A 28 -13.35 6.11 12.42
C ARG A 28 -12.73 6.24 11.03
N ILE A 29 -13.25 5.50 10.06
CA ILE A 29 -12.75 5.56 8.69
C ILE A 29 -13.62 6.56 7.93
N VAL A 30 -13.01 7.64 7.51
CA VAL A 30 -13.69 8.69 6.78
C VAL A 30 -13.55 8.43 5.28
N ASP A 31 -14.68 8.30 4.59
CA ASP A 31 -14.71 8.32 3.15
C ASP A 31 -14.04 9.64 2.71
N PRO A 32 -13.09 9.64 1.77
CA PRO A 32 -12.87 8.66 0.72
C PRO A 32 -11.67 7.71 0.92
N PHE A 33 -11.23 7.47 2.12
CA PHE A 33 -10.02 6.69 2.38
C PHE A 33 -10.29 5.21 2.62
N VAL A 34 -11.41 4.72 2.10
CA VAL A 34 -11.84 3.34 2.26
C VAL A 34 -10.99 2.37 1.45
N TRP A 35 -10.55 2.79 0.27
CA TRP A 35 -9.72 1.97 -0.63
C TRP A 35 -8.27 2.40 -0.55
N GLU A 36 -7.35 1.43 -0.47
CA GLU A 36 -5.93 1.73 -0.41
C GLU A 36 -5.08 0.59 -0.97
N PHE A 37 -3.80 0.87 -1.19
CA PHE A 37 -2.80 -0.16 -1.46
C PHE A 37 -2.38 -0.81 -0.15
N VAL A 38 -1.59 -1.88 -0.23
CA VAL A 38 -1.01 -2.47 0.99
C VAL A 38 -0.16 -1.41 1.67
N ASP A 39 -0.40 -1.19 2.95
CA ASP A 39 0.27 -0.16 3.74
C ASP A 39 0.44 -0.67 5.16
N CYS A 40 1.65 -0.60 5.70
CA CYS A 40 1.88 -1.02 7.08
C CYS A 40 3.03 -0.25 7.69
N GLU A 41 3.12 -0.30 9.02
CA GLU A 41 4.20 0.32 9.76
C GLU A 41 5.34 -0.68 9.92
N MET A 42 6.58 -0.21 9.69
CA MET A 42 7.77 -1.01 9.92
C MET A 42 7.95 -1.22 11.42
N GLU A 43 8.17 -2.46 11.83
CA GLU A 43 8.40 -2.79 13.22
C GLU A 43 9.87 -2.63 13.59
N LYS A 44 10.13 -2.47 14.88
CA LYS A 44 11.49 -2.32 15.38
C LYS A 44 12.33 -3.54 15.01
N GLY A 45 13.49 -3.29 14.43
CA GLY A 45 14.41 -4.36 14.03
C GLY A 45 14.10 -4.97 12.66
N GLU A 46 13.02 -4.51 12.02
CA GLU A 46 12.61 -5.01 10.72
C GLU A 46 13.18 -4.12 9.62
N SER A 47 13.58 -4.69 8.49
CA SER A 47 13.96 -3.89 7.33
C SER A 47 12.69 -3.44 6.57
N PRO A 48 12.78 -2.35 5.79
CA PRO A 48 11.63 -1.94 4.98
C PRO A 48 11.16 -3.02 4.00
N ASP A 49 12.11 -3.75 3.40
CA ASP A 49 11.79 -4.84 2.48
C ASP A 49 10.99 -5.93 3.18
N HIS A 50 11.42 -6.33 4.35
CA HIS A 50 10.71 -7.34 5.13
C HIS A 50 9.33 -6.84 5.53
N ALA A 51 9.23 -5.58 5.92
CA ALA A 51 7.96 -4.99 6.36
C ALA A 51 6.91 -5.02 5.26
N VAL A 52 7.27 -4.64 4.02
CA VAL A 52 6.29 -4.63 2.93
C VAL A 52 5.84 -6.04 2.56
N LEU A 53 6.77 -7.01 2.57
CA LEU A 53 6.41 -8.40 2.29
C LEU A 53 5.52 -8.99 3.38
N ARG A 54 5.80 -8.66 4.64
CA ARG A 54 4.94 -9.05 5.76
C ARG A 54 3.55 -8.43 5.60
N GLY A 55 3.49 -7.14 5.25
CA GLY A 55 2.22 -6.45 5.03
C GLY A 55 1.38 -7.08 3.94
N ILE A 56 2.02 -7.48 2.84
CA ILE A 56 1.32 -8.18 1.76
C ILE A 56 0.75 -9.51 2.26
N HIS A 57 1.56 -10.28 2.99
CA HIS A 57 1.11 -11.56 3.50
C HIS A 57 -0.05 -11.40 4.49
N GLU A 58 0.01 -10.41 5.37
CA GLU A 58 -1.07 -10.13 6.31
C GLU A 58 -2.35 -9.66 5.61
N ALA A 59 -2.19 -8.92 4.51
CA ALA A 59 -3.33 -8.34 3.80
C ALA A 59 -4.08 -9.36 2.95
N VAL A 60 -3.36 -10.21 2.20
CA VAL A 60 -3.99 -11.12 1.24
C VAL A 60 -3.63 -12.59 1.42
N GLY A 61 -2.80 -12.91 2.41
CA GLY A 61 -2.51 -14.30 2.75
C GLY A 61 -1.56 -15.03 1.82
N VAL A 62 -0.95 -14.32 0.86
CA VAL A 62 -0.03 -14.93 -0.09
C VAL A 62 1.31 -14.21 -0.07
N GLN A 63 2.34 -14.89 -0.56
CA GLN A 63 3.69 -14.34 -0.61
C GLN A 63 3.82 -13.34 -1.74
N GLY A 64 4.40 -12.17 -1.42
CA GLY A 64 4.71 -11.18 -2.43
C GLY A 64 6.18 -11.18 -2.79
N GLU A 65 6.52 -10.48 -3.85
CA GLU A 65 7.90 -10.23 -4.28
C GLU A 65 8.06 -8.75 -4.59
N ILE A 66 9.20 -8.19 -4.20
CA ILE A 66 9.54 -6.81 -4.51
C ILE A 66 10.14 -6.77 -5.91
N VAL A 67 9.59 -5.91 -6.78
CA VAL A 67 10.18 -5.65 -8.09
C VAL A 67 11.25 -4.57 -7.95
N ARG A 68 10.89 -3.44 -7.34
CA ARG A 68 11.83 -2.34 -7.06
C ARG A 68 11.16 -1.28 -6.18
N PRO A 69 11.96 -0.43 -5.51
CA PRO A 69 11.39 0.74 -4.84
C PRO A 69 10.91 1.74 -5.91
N LEU A 70 9.85 2.47 -5.60
CA LEU A 70 9.30 3.47 -6.49
C LEU A 70 9.66 4.89 -6.04
N TYR A 71 9.31 5.23 -4.80
CA TYR A 71 9.58 6.57 -4.27
C TYR A 71 9.55 6.55 -2.76
N THR A 72 10.10 7.61 -2.18
CA THR A 72 10.05 7.85 -0.74
C THR A 72 9.33 9.16 -0.48
N TRP A 73 8.82 9.33 0.72
CA TRP A 73 8.17 10.56 1.13
C TRP A 73 8.37 10.74 2.63
N SER A 74 8.10 11.94 3.10
CA SER A 74 8.21 12.26 4.52
C SER A 74 7.22 13.36 4.86
N GLN A 75 6.63 13.28 6.04
CA GLN A 75 5.75 14.32 6.54
C GLN A 75 5.78 14.37 8.05
N MET A 76 5.47 15.54 8.59
CA MET A 76 5.32 15.74 10.03
C MET A 76 3.86 15.58 10.40
N ILE A 77 3.61 14.88 11.50
CA ILE A 77 2.27 14.77 12.10
C ILE A 77 2.45 15.21 13.54
N GLY A 78 2.22 16.51 13.80
CA GLY A 78 2.57 17.11 15.07
C GLY A 78 4.08 17.04 15.28
N ASP A 79 4.52 16.45 16.38
CA ASP A 79 5.93 16.24 16.69
C ASP A 79 6.50 14.94 16.12
N MET A 80 5.66 14.15 15.49
CA MET A 80 6.08 12.88 14.91
C MET A 80 6.47 13.06 13.46
N GLN A 81 7.58 12.45 13.06
CA GLN A 81 7.98 12.41 11.67
C GLN A 81 7.68 11.03 11.10
N CYS A 82 6.97 11.00 9.98
CA CYS A 82 6.67 9.76 9.27
C CYS A 82 7.47 9.74 7.97
N VAL A 83 8.27 8.70 7.78
CA VAL A 83 9.01 8.47 6.54
C VAL A 83 8.36 7.29 5.85
N GLY A 84 8.06 7.44 4.57
CA GLY A 84 7.43 6.40 3.79
C GLY A 84 8.31 5.89 2.67
N ILE A 85 8.23 4.60 2.42
CA ILE A 85 8.90 3.95 1.30
C ILE A 85 7.85 3.15 0.56
N THR A 86 7.73 3.40 -0.74
CA THR A 86 6.75 2.73 -1.58
C THR A 86 7.47 1.82 -2.57
N TYR A 87 7.04 0.57 -2.64
CA TYR A 87 7.62 -0.45 -3.50
C TYR A 87 6.64 -0.87 -4.58
N LEU A 88 7.18 -1.19 -5.75
CA LEU A 88 6.44 -1.93 -6.76
C LEU A 88 6.62 -3.41 -6.47
N CYS A 89 5.52 -4.13 -6.39
CA CYS A 89 5.53 -5.55 -6.00
C CYS A 89 4.68 -6.38 -6.97
N LYS A 90 4.86 -7.69 -6.88
CA LYS A 90 4.02 -8.66 -7.57
C LYS A 90 3.78 -9.83 -6.61
N LEU A 91 2.81 -10.67 -6.93
CA LEU A 91 2.52 -11.84 -6.12
C LEU A 91 3.19 -13.07 -6.70
N SER A 92 3.63 -13.96 -5.81
CA SER A 92 4.30 -15.20 -6.22
C SER A 92 3.33 -16.31 -6.61
N VAL A 93 2.05 -16.16 -6.25
CA VAL A 93 1.01 -17.17 -6.52
C VAL A 93 -0.21 -16.49 -7.10
N GLU A 94 -1.11 -17.30 -7.67
CA GLU A 94 -2.33 -16.80 -8.28
C GLU A 94 -3.32 -16.30 -7.24
N GLU A 95 -4.14 -15.33 -7.65
CA GLU A 95 -5.09 -14.64 -6.77
C GLU A 95 -6.15 -15.54 -6.15
N GLY A 96 -6.43 -16.70 -6.72
CA GLY A 96 -7.39 -17.64 -6.17
C GLY A 96 -7.02 -18.13 -4.77
N SER A 97 -5.79 -17.87 -4.33
CA SER A 97 -5.30 -18.25 -3.01
C SER A 97 -5.50 -17.16 -1.96
N PHE A 98 -6.11 -16.03 -2.31
CA PHE A 98 -6.24 -14.90 -1.38
C PHE A 98 -7.04 -15.24 -0.14
N MET A 99 -6.49 -14.83 1.00
CA MET A 99 -7.15 -14.88 2.29
C MET A 99 -7.00 -13.50 2.91
N LEU A 100 -8.05 -12.68 2.81
CA LEU A 100 -7.99 -11.29 3.27
C LEU A 100 -7.76 -11.21 4.78
N GLY A 101 -6.94 -10.24 5.19
CA GLY A 101 -6.78 -9.91 6.60
C GLY A 101 -8.08 -9.38 7.18
N GLU A 102 -8.20 -9.45 8.50
CA GLU A 102 -9.42 -9.09 9.22
C GLU A 102 -9.85 -7.63 9.02
N GLU A 103 -8.91 -6.76 8.70
CA GLU A 103 -9.17 -5.33 8.52
C GLU A 103 -9.79 -4.99 7.16
N TYR A 104 -9.83 -5.95 6.24
CA TYR A 104 -10.31 -5.71 4.88
C TYR A 104 -11.59 -6.46 4.58
N SER A 105 -12.51 -5.79 3.87
CA SER A 105 -13.79 -6.37 3.46
C SER A 105 -13.76 -6.87 2.02
N GLY A 106 -12.77 -6.48 1.23
CA GLY A 106 -12.70 -6.89 -0.16
C GLY A 106 -11.47 -6.35 -0.87
N PHE A 107 -11.34 -6.72 -2.12
CA PHE A 107 -10.25 -6.24 -2.98
C PHE A 107 -10.75 -6.08 -4.40
N GLU A 108 -10.02 -5.29 -5.19
CA GLU A 108 -10.27 -5.10 -6.61
C GLU A 108 -8.96 -5.01 -7.36
N TRP A 109 -8.98 -5.47 -8.61
CA TRP A 109 -7.89 -5.23 -9.55
C TRP A 109 -8.36 -4.15 -10.51
N ILE A 110 -7.63 -3.03 -10.54
CA ILE A 110 -8.03 -1.86 -11.32
C ILE A 110 -6.93 -1.44 -12.27
N THR A 111 -7.34 -0.78 -13.38
CA THR A 111 -6.37 -0.23 -14.33
C THR A 111 -5.89 1.14 -13.85
N GLU A 112 -4.83 1.65 -14.48
CA GLU A 112 -4.31 2.98 -14.17
C GLU A 112 -5.39 4.05 -14.32
N ASP A 113 -6.23 3.94 -15.35
CA ASP A 113 -7.29 4.92 -15.60
C ASP A 113 -8.35 4.93 -14.51
N GLU A 114 -8.51 3.81 -13.81
CA GLU A 114 -9.50 3.69 -12.74
C GLU A 114 -9.00 4.21 -11.39
N LEU A 115 -7.69 4.45 -11.25
CA LEU A 115 -7.11 4.90 -9.98
C LEU A 115 -7.86 6.10 -9.36
N PRO A 116 -8.19 7.16 -10.12
CA PRO A 116 -8.88 8.30 -9.52
C PRO A 116 -10.29 8.00 -9.00
N ILE A 117 -10.89 6.90 -9.45
CA ILE A 117 -12.22 6.51 -9.00
C ILE A 117 -12.15 5.98 -7.56
N TYR A 118 -11.07 5.28 -7.22
CA TYR A 118 -10.91 4.61 -5.94
C TYR A 118 -10.00 5.36 -4.96
N ILE A 119 -8.90 5.94 -5.46
CA ILE A 119 -7.92 6.64 -4.63
C ILE A 119 -8.23 8.12 -4.67
N LYS A 120 -8.79 8.64 -3.59
CA LYS A 120 -9.26 10.02 -3.51
C LYS A 120 -8.24 11.00 -2.91
N ASN A 121 -7.20 10.50 -2.25
CA ASN A 121 -6.15 11.36 -1.73
C ASN A 121 -5.30 11.85 -2.89
N GLN A 122 -5.40 13.15 -3.20
CA GLN A 122 -4.76 13.72 -4.38
C GLN A 122 -3.23 13.64 -4.33
N ASN A 123 -2.64 13.78 -3.15
CA ASN A 123 -1.19 13.68 -3.01
C ASN A 123 -0.70 12.26 -3.31
N VAL A 124 -1.38 11.27 -2.77
CA VAL A 124 -1.06 9.86 -3.03
C VAL A 124 -1.22 9.55 -4.50
N LEU A 125 -2.31 10.02 -5.10
CA LEU A 125 -2.59 9.79 -6.51
C LEU A 125 -1.52 10.40 -7.41
N ASN A 126 -1.08 11.63 -7.10
CA ASN A 126 -0.05 12.30 -7.87
C ASN A 126 1.29 11.56 -7.80
N ASP A 127 1.67 11.11 -6.60
CA ASP A 127 2.91 10.38 -6.39
C ASP A 127 2.90 9.06 -7.18
N ILE A 128 1.79 8.35 -7.14
CA ILE A 128 1.64 7.09 -7.85
C ILE A 128 1.72 7.30 -9.35
N LYS A 129 1.03 8.29 -9.88
CA LYS A 129 1.04 8.58 -11.31
C LYS A 129 2.44 8.95 -11.80
N LYS A 130 3.17 9.72 -11.01
CA LYS A 130 4.55 10.07 -11.32
C LYS A 130 5.43 8.83 -11.36
N ALA A 131 5.32 7.98 -10.36
CA ALA A 131 6.13 6.76 -10.27
C ALA A 131 5.82 5.79 -11.41
N ILE A 132 4.55 5.62 -11.76
CA ILE A 132 4.12 4.76 -12.85
C ILE A 132 4.66 5.29 -14.18
N GLY A 133 4.62 6.60 -14.36
CA GLY A 133 5.11 7.22 -15.59
C GLY A 133 6.61 7.07 -15.81
N GLU A 134 7.37 6.74 -14.77
CA GLU A 134 8.81 6.55 -14.84
C GLU A 134 9.20 5.09 -15.08
N GLU A 135 8.24 4.18 -15.13
CA GLU A 135 8.52 2.75 -15.36
C GLU A 135 9.06 2.48 -16.79
#